data_3da1669a3491c8dc7da4712a8a3f45c5
#
_entry.id   3da1669a3491c8dc7da4712a8a3f45c5
#
_cell.length_a   1.000
_cell.length_b   1.000
_cell.length_c   1.000
_cell.angle_alpha   90.00
_cell.angle_beta   90.00
_cell.angle_gamma   90.00
#
_symmetry.space_group_name_H-M   'P 1'
#
loop_
_entity.id
_entity.type
_entity.pdbx_description
1 polymer ?
#
loop_
_entity_poly.entity_id
_entity_poly.type
_entity_poly.pdbx_seq_one_letter_code
_entity_poly.pdbx_strand_id
1 'polypeptide(L)'
;IAAGMARESDGAICVFSDGSVPPNEDPFLVQDKGEWRANPCIIRKADGGFLYATTDLATLDHRIKTWGADSIWYVVGAPQALHFRQIFSTQRRRGMDYRHIAFGSILGDDRKPFKTRSGDTVSLQDVLDEAIERAARVVEEKSPDMPEEEKKRVAEVVGIGAVKFAELSQNRMTDYVFNWDKML
;
A
#
# COMPACT_ATOMS: atom_id res chain seq x y z
N ILE A 1 -22.43 10.40 -13.79
CA ILE A 1 -22.87 11.31 -14.87
C ILE A 1 -24.05 12.15 -14.37
N ALA A 2 -25.16 11.56 -13.95
CA ALA A 2 -26.35 12.33 -13.52
C ALA A 2 -26.07 13.38 -12.41
N ALA A 3 -25.11 13.17 -11.54
CA ALA A 3 -24.70 14.11 -10.49
C ALA A 3 -23.62 15.13 -10.95
N GLY A 4 -23.28 15.18 -12.23
CA GLY A 4 -22.27 16.10 -12.78
C GLY A 4 -20.81 15.80 -12.41
N MET A 5 -20.55 14.74 -11.65
CA MET A 5 -19.20 14.38 -11.20
C MET A 5 -18.35 13.69 -12.26
N ALA A 6 -18.96 13.02 -13.21
CA ALA A 6 -18.29 12.31 -14.29
C ALA A 6 -18.90 12.67 -15.64
N ARG A 7 -18.09 12.65 -16.69
CA ARG A 7 -18.52 12.89 -18.07
C ARG A 7 -17.87 11.90 -19.01
N GLU A 8 -18.45 11.73 -20.18
CA GLU A 8 -17.87 10.94 -21.26
C GLU A 8 -16.69 11.68 -21.90
N SER A 9 -15.64 10.92 -22.19
CA SER A 9 -14.46 11.37 -22.92
C SER A 9 -13.89 10.18 -23.70
N ASP A 10 -13.80 10.28 -25.01
CA ASP A 10 -13.31 9.24 -25.92
C ASP A 10 -13.99 7.86 -25.67
N GLY A 11 -15.31 7.88 -25.45
CA GLY A 11 -16.13 6.71 -25.17
C GLY A 11 -16.01 6.17 -23.74
N ALA A 12 -15.06 6.65 -22.93
CA ALA A 12 -14.93 6.28 -21.52
C ALA A 12 -15.68 7.24 -20.60
N ILE A 13 -16.05 6.80 -19.40
CA ILE A 13 -16.61 7.66 -18.36
C ILE A 13 -15.49 8.05 -17.38
N CYS A 14 -15.26 9.33 -17.25
CA CYS A 14 -14.13 9.89 -16.50
C CYS A 14 -14.57 10.98 -15.53
N VAL A 15 -13.87 11.06 -14.38
CA VAL A 15 -13.90 12.20 -13.46
C VAL A 15 -12.73 13.12 -13.78
N PHE A 16 -13.01 14.40 -13.89
CA PHE A 16 -12.03 15.46 -14.18
C PHE A 16 -11.90 16.41 -12.99
N SER A 17 -10.89 17.28 -13.07
CA SER A 17 -10.80 18.46 -12.22
C SER A 17 -12.09 19.28 -12.30
N ASP A 18 -12.52 19.81 -11.18
CA ASP A 18 -13.61 20.77 -11.07
C ASP A 18 -13.09 22.17 -10.67
N GLY A 19 -11.77 22.33 -10.60
CA GLY A 19 -11.12 23.58 -10.24
C GLY A 19 -11.29 24.00 -8.79
N SER A 20 -11.74 23.12 -7.92
CA SER A 20 -11.99 23.43 -6.50
C SER A 20 -10.72 23.56 -5.65
N VAL A 21 -9.59 23.08 -6.16
CA VAL A 21 -8.26 23.15 -5.51
C VAL A 21 -7.22 23.68 -6.50
N PRO A 22 -6.10 24.26 -6.01
CA PRO A 22 -5.01 24.70 -6.88
C PRO A 22 -4.46 23.58 -7.76
N PRO A 23 -3.98 23.85 -8.99
CA PRO A 23 -3.52 22.81 -9.91
C PRO A 23 -2.45 21.87 -9.36
N ASN A 24 -1.54 22.35 -8.52
CA ASN A 24 -0.50 21.55 -7.88
C ASN A 24 -1.03 20.58 -6.78
N GLU A 25 -2.25 20.79 -6.32
CA GLU A 25 -2.93 19.95 -5.34
C GLU A 25 -4.00 19.07 -5.98
N ASP A 26 -4.37 19.36 -7.24
CA ASP A 26 -5.45 18.68 -7.94
C ASP A 26 -4.99 17.30 -8.48
N PRO A 27 -5.54 16.18 -8.01
CA PRO A 27 -5.13 14.85 -8.48
C PRO A 27 -5.61 14.54 -9.91
N PHE A 28 -6.47 15.38 -10.50
CA PHE A 28 -6.96 15.24 -11.87
C PHE A 28 -6.17 16.10 -12.86
N LEU A 29 -5.09 16.70 -12.40
CA LEU A 29 -4.14 17.43 -13.23
C LEU A 29 -2.73 16.87 -13.07
N VAL A 30 -1.94 16.96 -14.14
CA VAL A 30 -0.52 16.62 -14.17
C VAL A 30 0.25 17.73 -14.88
N GLN A 31 1.44 18.04 -14.37
CA GLN A 31 2.31 19.00 -15.04
C GLN A 31 3.11 18.31 -16.15
N ASP A 32 2.97 18.76 -17.38
CA ASP A 32 3.74 18.31 -18.54
C ASP A 32 4.37 19.53 -19.24
N LYS A 33 5.69 19.55 -19.32
CA LYS A 33 6.48 20.63 -19.95
C LYS A 33 6.10 22.05 -19.47
N GLY A 34 5.79 22.19 -18.19
CA GLY A 34 5.42 23.47 -17.56
C GLY A 34 3.93 23.83 -17.66
N GLU A 35 3.13 23.05 -18.37
CA GLU A 35 1.68 23.26 -18.50
C GLU A 35 0.90 22.22 -17.69
N TRP A 36 -0.25 22.62 -17.16
CA TRP A 36 -1.17 21.70 -16.48
C TRP A 36 -2.08 21.04 -17.50
N ARG A 37 -2.07 19.71 -17.51
CA ARG A 37 -2.90 18.86 -18.37
C ARG A 37 -3.85 18.00 -17.57
N ALA A 38 -4.98 17.66 -18.19
CA ALA A 38 -5.95 16.76 -17.58
C ALA A 38 -5.35 15.36 -17.38
N ASN A 39 -5.54 14.83 -16.18
CA ASN A 39 -5.21 13.46 -15.77
C ASN A 39 -6.46 12.81 -15.15
N PRO A 40 -7.48 12.49 -15.96
CA PRO A 40 -8.78 12.08 -15.44
C PRO A 40 -8.73 10.71 -14.80
N CYS A 41 -9.60 10.50 -13.80
CA CYS A 41 -9.86 9.18 -13.23
C CYS A 41 -10.89 8.45 -14.09
N ILE A 42 -10.48 7.37 -14.74
CA ILE A 42 -11.38 6.55 -15.57
C ILE A 42 -12.23 5.67 -14.67
N ILE A 43 -13.54 5.82 -14.77
CA ILE A 43 -14.53 5.03 -14.01
C ILE A 43 -15.06 3.85 -14.83
N ARG A 44 -15.23 4.04 -16.13
CA ARG A 44 -15.61 2.97 -17.06
C ARG A 44 -14.89 3.16 -18.39
N LYS A 45 -14.28 2.12 -18.89
CA LYS A 45 -13.61 2.13 -20.19
C LYS A 45 -14.61 2.27 -21.35
N ALA A 46 -14.09 2.61 -22.54
CA ALA A 46 -14.90 2.71 -23.74
C ALA A 46 -15.54 1.35 -24.17
N ASP A 47 -14.88 0.23 -23.84
CA ASP A 47 -15.41 -1.12 -24.05
C ASP A 47 -16.46 -1.55 -23.00
N GLY A 48 -16.81 -0.68 -22.07
CA GLY A 48 -17.76 -0.91 -20.97
C GLY A 48 -17.13 -1.57 -19.74
N GLY A 49 -15.86 -1.96 -19.78
CA GLY A 49 -15.14 -2.59 -18.66
C GLY A 49 -14.94 -1.65 -17.48
N PHE A 50 -14.94 -2.21 -16.27
CA PHE A 50 -14.65 -1.49 -15.03
C PHE A 50 -13.17 -1.60 -14.65
N LEU A 51 -12.70 -0.64 -13.87
CA LEU A 51 -11.34 -0.52 -13.37
C LEU A 51 -11.31 -0.59 -11.83
N TYR A 52 -10.11 -0.71 -11.26
CA TYR A 52 -9.92 -0.64 -9.80
C TYR A 52 -10.54 0.62 -9.18
N ALA A 53 -10.47 1.76 -9.88
CA ALA A 53 -11.10 2.99 -9.42
C ALA A 53 -12.62 2.83 -9.19
N THR A 54 -13.31 2.09 -10.05
CA THR A 54 -14.75 1.83 -9.91
C THR A 54 -15.05 0.94 -8.72
N THR A 55 -14.28 -0.14 -8.55
CA THR A 55 -14.47 -1.07 -7.43
C THR A 55 -14.13 -0.42 -6.10
N ASP A 56 -13.10 0.44 -6.05
CA ASP A 56 -12.75 1.18 -4.84
C ASP A 56 -13.82 2.21 -4.47
N LEU A 57 -14.37 2.95 -5.44
CA LEU A 57 -15.49 3.87 -5.19
C LEU A 57 -16.73 3.12 -4.68
N ALA A 58 -17.06 1.97 -5.27
CA ALA A 58 -18.16 1.13 -4.83
C ALA A 58 -17.92 0.58 -3.42
N THR A 59 -16.70 0.20 -3.11
CA THR A 59 -16.29 -0.28 -1.79
C THR A 59 -16.42 0.82 -0.72
N LEU A 60 -15.99 2.04 -1.03
CA LEU A 60 -16.19 3.20 -0.14
C LEU A 60 -17.67 3.43 0.14
N ASP A 61 -18.49 3.44 -0.90
CA ASP A 61 -19.93 3.60 -0.78
C ASP A 61 -20.57 2.50 0.08
N HIS A 62 -20.14 1.25 -0.11
CA HIS A 62 -20.62 0.11 0.66
C HIS A 62 -20.25 0.23 2.14
N ARG A 63 -18.98 0.54 2.44
CA ARG A 63 -18.51 0.71 3.83
C ARG A 63 -19.25 1.83 4.56
N ILE A 64 -19.52 2.93 3.87
CA ILE A 64 -20.27 4.06 4.44
C ILE A 64 -21.72 3.65 4.68
N LYS A 65 -22.41 3.13 3.66
CA LYS A 65 -23.84 2.89 3.69
C LYS A 65 -24.23 1.67 4.52
N THR A 66 -23.41 0.61 4.47
CA THR A 66 -23.74 -0.67 5.09
C THR A 66 -23.10 -0.82 6.46
N TRP A 67 -21.86 -0.37 6.63
CA TRP A 67 -21.14 -0.51 7.91
C TRP A 67 -21.20 0.74 8.78
N GLY A 68 -21.70 1.87 8.26
CA GLY A 68 -21.74 3.13 8.99
C GLY A 68 -20.35 3.64 9.38
N ALA A 69 -19.34 3.39 8.54
CA ALA A 69 -17.97 3.78 8.84
C ALA A 69 -17.83 5.30 8.92
N ASP A 70 -17.24 5.81 10.00
CA ASP A 70 -16.92 7.24 10.19
C ASP A 70 -15.53 7.60 9.70
N SER A 71 -14.65 6.63 9.58
CA SER A 71 -13.28 6.78 9.08
C SER A 71 -12.87 5.56 8.28
N ILE A 72 -12.15 5.77 7.16
CA ILE A 72 -11.63 4.69 6.31
C ILE A 72 -10.16 4.96 6.02
N TRP A 73 -9.30 4.03 6.47
CA TRP A 73 -7.87 4.10 6.27
C TRP A 73 -7.40 3.01 5.31
N TYR A 74 -6.71 3.42 4.26
CA TYR A 74 -6.09 2.52 3.29
C TYR A 74 -4.60 2.43 3.57
N VAL A 75 -4.14 1.28 4.05
CA VAL A 75 -2.73 0.98 4.29
C VAL A 75 -2.18 0.33 3.03
N VAL A 76 -1.57 1.12 2.17
CA VAL A 76 -1.12 0.71 0.83
C VAL A 76 0.16 1.43 0.44
N GLY A 77 0.99 0.79 -0.38
CA GLY A 77 2.27 1.34 -0.82
C GLY A 77 2.18 2.73 -1.48
N ALA A 78 3.18 3.56 -1.26
CA ALA A 78 3.26 4.92 -1.76
C ALA A 78 3.04 5.09 -3.28
N PRO A 79 3.41 4.14 -4.17
CA PRO A 79 3.13 4.24 -5.60
C PRO A 79 1.65 4.40 -5.96
N GLN A 80 0.72 4.01 -5.08
CA GLN A 80 -0.72 4.17 -5.29
C GLN A 80 -1.29 5.51 -4.79
N ALA A 81 -0.46 6.44 -4.35
CA ALA A 81 -0.91 7.70 -3.75
C ALA A 81 -1.82 8.52 -4.67
N LEU A 82 -1.50 8.61 -5.97
CA LEU A 82 -2.33 9.33 -6.93
C LEU A 82 -3.72 8.71 -7.07
N HIS A 83 -3.79 7.38 -7.15
CA HIS A 83 -5.05 6.66 -7.23
C HIS A 83 -5.96 7.00 -6.03
N PHE A 84 -5.44 6.89 -4.80
CA PHE A 84 -6.25 7.23 -3.61
C PHE A 84 -6.61 8.71 -3.53
N ARG A 85 -5.73 9.62 -3.95
CA ARG A 85 -6.08 11.05 -4.05
C ARG A 85 -7.26 11.27 -5.00
N GLN A 86 -7.28 10.61 -6.17
CA GLN A 86 -8.39 10.70 -7.12
C GLN A 86 -9.68 10.07 -6.56
N ILE A 87 -9.58 8.88 -5.94
CA ILE A 87 -10.74 8.21 -5.32
C ILE A 87 -11.35 9.07 -4.21
N PHE A 88 -10.54 9.57 -3.29
CA PHE A 88 -11.03 10.40 -2.18
C PHE A 88 -11.59 11.73 -2.67
N SER A 89 -10.95 12.37 -3.65
CA SER A 89 -11.47 13.60 -4.27
C SER A 89 -12.80 13.36 -5.01
N THR A 90 -12.98 12.21 -5.65
CA THR A 90 -14.25 11.83 -6.29
C THR A 90 -15.35 11.62 -5.26
N GLN A 91 -15.02 11.01 -4.12
CA GLN A 91 -15.99 10.77 -3.03
C GLN A 91 -16.27 12.00 -2.16
N ARG A 92 -15.61 13.08 -2.31
CA ARG A 92 -15.67 14.43 -1.69
C ARG A 92 -16.73 14.74 -0.66
N ARG A 93 -17.48 13.82 -0.18
CA ARG A 93 -18.70 14.19 0.52
C ARG A 93 -18.86 13.37 1.78
N ARG A 94 -19.17 13.98 2.85
CA ARG A 94 -19.82 13.33 3.98
C ARG A 94 -19.12 13.52 5.30
N GLY A 95 -18.12 14.42 5.41
CA GLY A 95 -17.42 14.64 6.67
C GLY A 95 -16.61 13.44 7.15
N MET A 96 -16.30 12.52 6.23
CA MET A 96 -15.55 11.30 6.55
C MET A 96 -14.04 11.52 6.48
N ASP A 97 -13.35 10.86 7.38
CA ASP A 97 -11.89 10.83 7.40
C ASP A 97 -11.37 9.71 6.46
N TYR A 98 -10.94 10.09 5.26
CA TYR A 98 -10.26 9.20 4.33
C TYR A 98 -8.76 9.40 4.42
N ARG A 99 -8.03 8.34 4.74
CA ARG A 99 -6.57 8.41 4.82
C ARG A 99 -5.91 7.33 4.00
N HIS A 100 -4.92 7.73 3.21
CA HIS A 100 -3.93 6.84 2.66
C HIS A 100 -2.75 6.78 3.62
N ILE A 101 -2.58 5.67 4.29
CA ILE A 101 -1.44 5.37 5.14
C ILE A 101 -0.39 4.73 4.23
N ALA A 102 0.31 5.58 3.50
CA ALA A 102 1.33 5.13 2.56
C ALA A 102 2.55 4.57 3.29
N PHE A 103 3.24 3.61 2.66
CA PHE A 103 4.51 3.08 3.11
C PHE A 103 5.46 2.90 1.90
N GLY A 104 6.77 2.92 2.18
CA GLY A 104 7.83 2.70 1.21
C GLY A 104 7.95 1.24 0.81
N SER A 105 8.90 0.96 -0.05
CA SER A 105 9.17 -0.37 -0.58
C SER A 105 10.34 -1.02 0.15
N ILE A 106 10.28 -2.35 0.29
CA ILE A 106 11.42 -3.16 0.71
C ILE A 106 12.25 -3.47 -0.53
N LEU A 107 13.53 -3.14 -0.47
CA LEU A 107 14.47 -3.31 -1.57
C LEU A 107 15.51 -4.38 -1.24
N GLY A 108 15.99 -5.07 -2.25
CA GLY A 108 17.19 -5.90 -2.16
C GLY A 108 18.48 -5.06 -2.17
N ASP A 109 19.63 -5.72 -2.05
CA ASP A 109 20.95 -5.06 -2.06
C ASP A 109 21.21 -4.28 -3.35
N ASP A 110 20.59 -4.68 -4.47
CA ASP A 110 20.66 -3.99 -5.76
C ASP A 110 19.70 -2.78 -5.84
N ARG A 111 19.05 -2.42 -4.75
CA ARG A 111 18.04 -1.36 -4.63
C ARG A 111 16.83 -1.52 -5.56
N LYS A 112 16.57 -2.74 -6.00
CA LYS A 112 15.33 -3.11 -6.70
C LYS A 112 14.37 -3.80 -5.75
N PRO A 113 13.09 -3.95 -6.13
CA PRO A 113 12.14 -4.69 -5.31
C PRO A 113 12.71 -6.05 -4.86
N PHE A 114 12.57 -6.36 -3.57
CA PHE A 114 13.14 -7.53 -2.94
C PHE A 114 12.71 -8.82 -3.66
N LYS A 115 13.68 -9.63 -4.07
CA LYS A 115 13.46 -10.87 -4.83
C LYS A 115 14.30 -12.00 -4.23
N THR A 116 13.84 -13.25 -4.46
CA THR A 116 14.66 -14.44 -4.17
C THR A 116 15.91 -14.48 -5.06
N ARG A 117 16.85 -15.36 -4.71
CA ARG A 117 18.03 -15.63 -5.55
C ARG A 117 17.67 -16.18 -6.94
N SER A 118 16.51 -16.83 -7.08
CA SER A 118 15.94 -17.30 -8.35
C SER A 118 15.30 -16.18 -9.19
N GLY A 119 15.16 -14.96 -8.63
CA GLY A 119 14.52 -13.82 -9.30
C GLY A 119 13.02 -13.68 -9.06
N ASP A 120 12.42 -14.60 -8.30
CA ASP A 120 11.02 -14.57 -7.93
C ASP A 120 10.76 -13.55 -6.80
N THR A 121 9.54 -13.06 -6.70
CA THR A 121 9.11 -12.22 -5.58
C THR A 121 9.16 -13.03 -4.29
N VAL A 122 9.85 -12.52 -3.24
CA VAL A 122 9.86 -13.16 -1.92
C VAL A 122 8.48 -13.03 -1.30
N SER A 123 7.90 -14.15 -0.87
CA SER A 123 6.65 -14.12 -0.13
C SER A 123 6.90 -13.69 1.33
N LEU A 124 5.91 -13.09 1.96
CA LEU A 124 5.99 -12.77 3.39
C LEU A 124 6.22 -14.03 4.23
N GLN A 125 5.64 -15.16 3.82
CA GLN A 125 5.81 -16.43 4.52
C GLN A 125 7.28 -16.86 4.51
N ASP A 126 7.96 -16.78 3.36
CA ASP A 126 9.39 -17.13 3.26
C ASP A 126 10.26 -16.26 4.18
N VAL A 127 9.93 -14.96 4.30
CA VAL A 127 10.64 -14.05 5.21
C VAL A 127 10.42 -14.46 6.67
N LEU A 128 9.20 -14.79 7.06
CA LEU A 128 8.88 -15.20 8.43
C LEU A 128 9.55 -16.53 8.78
N ASP A 129 9.50 -17.50 7.88
CA ASP A 129 10.09 -18.82 8.08
C ASP A 129 11.63 -18.72 8.22
N GLU A 130 12.31 -17.98 7.35
CA GLU A 130 13.76 -17.73 7.45
C GLU A 130 14.11 -16.99 8.76
N ALA A 131 13.29 -16.02 9.20
CA ALA A 131 13.52 -15.34 10.47
C ALA A 131 13.44 -16.29 11.66
N ILE A 132 12.45 -17.20 11.67
CA ILE A 132 12.31 -18.21 12.71
C ILE A 132 13.51 -19.17 12.69
N GLU A 133 13.94 -19.64 11.53
CA GLU A 133 15.11 -20.51 11.39
C GLU A 133 16.39 -19.87 11.91
N ARG A 134 16.62 -18.59 11.60
CA ARG A 134 17.78 -17.84 12.10
C ARG A 134 17.71 -17.67 13.62
N ALA A 135 16.55 -17.29 14.13
CA ALA A 135 16.33 -17.17 15.57
C ALA A 135 16.55 -18.53 16.29
N ALA A 136 16.12 -19.64 15.70
CA ALA A 136 16.35 -20.97 16.25
C ALA A 136 17.83 -21.31 16.39
N ARG A 137 18.63 -20.97 15.37
CA ARG A 137 20.11 -21.15 15.45
C ARG A 137 20.73 -20.35 16.60
N VAL A 138 20.31 -19.10 16.77
CA VAL A 138 20.80 -18.25 17.87
C VAL A 138 20.36 -18.77 19.23
N VAL A 139 19.13 -19.26 19.36
CA VAL A 139 18.62 -19.86 20.60
C VAL A 139 19.39 -21.12 20.95
N GLU A 140 19.65 -22.00 19.97
CA GLU A 140 20.44 -23.22 20.15
C GLU A 140 21.85 -22.91 20.65
N GLU A 141 22.50 -21.90 20.04
CA GLU A 141 23.86 -21.49 20.43
C GLU A 141 23.92 -20.89 21.84
N LYS A 142 22.95 -20.01 22.18
CA LYS A 142 23.00 -19.26 23.44
C LYS A 142 22.36 -19.97 24.62
N SER A 143 21.48 -20.91 24.37
CA SER A 143 20.71 -21.61 25.39
C SER A 143 20.59 -23.11 25.08
N PRO A 144 21.73 -23.85 25.00
CA PRO A 144 21.73 -25.25 24.60
C PRO A 144 20.92 -26.15 25.57
N ASP A 145 20.88 -25.79 26.85
CA ASP A 145 20.18 -26.58 27.89
C ASP A 145 18.66 -26.30 27.99
N MET A 146 18.13 -25.37 27.16
CA MET A 146 16.70 -25.07 27.14
C MET A 146 15.91 -26.24 26.54
N PRO A 147 14.72 -26.61 27.12
CA PRO A 147 13.87 -27.63 26.53
C PRO A 147 13.48 -27.31 25.07
N GLU A 148 13.47 -28.33 24.21
CA GLU A 148 13.22 -28.19 22.75
C GLU A 148 11.92 -27.46 22.42
N GLU A 149 10.84 -27.73 23.14
CA GLU A 149 9.54 -27.06 22.94
C GLU A 149 9.63 -25.54 23.29
N GLU A 150 10.45 -25.21 24.27
CA GLU A 150 10.68 -23.83 24.65
C GLU A 150 11.59 -23.13 23.65
N LYS A 151 12.66 -23.80 23.15
CA LYS A 151 13.51 -23.29 22.06
C LYS A 151 12.68 -22.91 20.84
N LYS A 152 11.78 -23.79 20.40
CA LYS A 152 10.88 -23.56 19.26
C LYS A 152 10.00 -22.33 19.47
N ARG A 153 9.37 -22.24 20.65
CA ARG A 153 8.51 -21.09 20.98
C ARG A 153 9.28 -19.79 21.02
N VAL A 154 10.47 -19.79 21.61
CA VAL A 154 11.33 -18.61 21.69
C VAL A 154 11.80 -18.20 20.28
N ALA A 155 12.20 -19.16 19.46
CA ALA A 155 12.62 -18.90 18.08
C ALA A 155 11.50 -18.25 17.25
N GLU A 156 10.27 -18.75 17.37
CA GLU A 156 9.11 -18.19 16.69
C GLU A 156 8.83 -16.74 17.14
N VAL A 157 8.78 -16.50 18.45
CA VAL A 157 8.51 -15.16 19.01
C VAL A 157 9.61 -14.18 18.64
N VAL A 158 10.87 -14.57 18.74
CA VAL A 158 12.03 -13.71 18.42
C VAL A 158 12.11 -13.47 16.92
N GLY A 159 11.98 -14.48 16.08
CA GLY A 159 12.04 -14.35 14.63
C GLY A 159 10.95 -13.42 14.08
N ILE A 160 9.68 -13.69 14.43
CA ILE A 160 8.56 -12.82 14.01
C ILE A 160 8.69 -11.42 14.63
N GLY A 161 9.12 -11.35 15.89
CA GLY A 161 9.36 -10.08 16.59
C GLY A 161 10.42 -9.21 15.92
N ALA A 162 11.51 -9.82 15.44
CA ALA A 162 12.57 -9.14 14.73
C ALA A 162 12.10 -8.55 13.40
N VAL A 163 11.29 -9.30 12.62
CA VAL A 163 10.69 -8.79 11.37
C VAL A 163 9.80 -7.59 11.67
N LYS A 164 8.88 -7.71 12.66
CA LYS A 164 8.01 -6.61 13.06
C LYS A 164 8.81 -5.39 13.54
N PHE A 165 9.85 -5.58 14.31
CA PHE A 165 10.68 -4.50 14.80
C PHE A 165 11.41 -3.80 13.66
N ALA A 166 12.00 -4.55 12.72
CA ALA A 166 12.67 -3.99 11.56
C ALA A 166 11.74 -3.11 10.72
N GLU A 167 10.50 -3.57 10.49
CA GLU A 167 9.48 -2.81 9.76
C GLU A 167 9.02 -1.54 10.50
N LEU A 168 8.70 -1.67 11.79
CA LEU A 168 8.05 -0.61 12.55
C LEU A 168 9.03 0.43 13.13
N SER A 169 10.31 0.10 13.25
CA SER A 169 11.34 1.02 13.76
C SER A 169 11.80 2.07 12.74
N GLN A 170 11.45 1.88 11.48
CA GLN A 170 11.85 2.78 10.38
C GLN A 170 10.78 3.82 10.07
N ASN A 171 11.19 4.90 9.37
CA ASN A 171 10.21 5.81 8.80
C ASN A 171 9.43 5.09 7.71
N ARG A 172 8.12 4.92 7.92
CA ARG A 172 7.25 4.18 7.00
C ARG A 172 7.24 4.69 5.56
N MET A 173 7.59 5.95 5.32
CA MET A 173 7.62 6.57 3.99
C MET A 173 8.93 6.35 3.23
N THR A 174 9.94 5.77 3.88
CA THR A 174 11.25 5.58 3.29
C THR A 174 11.39 4.16 2.77
N ASP A 175 11.86 4.02 1.53
CA ASP A 175 12.32 2.72 1.03
C ASP A 175 13.55 2.27 1.82
N TYR A 176 13.65 1.01 2.17
CA TYR A 176 14.82 0.50 2.86
C TYR A 176 15.35 -0.79 2.22
N VAL A 177 16.67 -0.98 2.34
CA VAL A 177 17.32 -2.22 1.90
C VAL A 177 17.21 -3.24 3.01
N PHE A 178 16.59 -4.38 2.69
CA PHE A 178 16.45 -5.50 3.61
C PHE A 178 17.79 -6.19 3.84
N ASN A 179 18.15 -6.42 5.10
CA ASN A 179 19.39 -7.08 5.47
C ASN A 179 19.21 -7.96 6.70
N TRP A 180 19.44 -9.26 6.54
CA TRP A 180 19.26 -10.24 7.59
C TRP A 180 20.20 -10.03 8.79
N ASP A 181 21.46 -9.68 8.55
CA ASP A 181 22.48 -9.53 9.60
C ASP A 181 22.23 -8.32 10.51
N LYS A 182 21.37 -7.41 10.07
CA LYS A 182 20.94 -6.24 10.87
C LYS A 182 19.65 -6.48 11.65
N MET A 183 18.96 -7.56 11.32
CA MET A 183 17.65 -7.86 11.90
C MET A 183 17.73 -8.81 13.09
N LEU A 184 18.64 -9.78 13.07
CA LEU A 184 18.79 -10.85 14.08
C LEU A 184 20.18 -10.87 14.69
#